data_b4cfb7a878e2237cc76f630b189e4ef3
#
_entry.id   b4cfb7a878e2237cc76f630b189e4ef3
#
_cell.length_a   1.000
_cell.length_b   1.000
_cell.length_c   1.000
_cell.angle_alpha   90.00
_cell.angle_beta   90.00
_cell.angle_gamma   90.00
#
_symmetry.space_group_name_H-M   'P 1'
#
loop_
_entity.id
_entity.type
_entity.pdbx_description
1 polymer ?
#
loop_
_entity_poly.entity_id
_entity_poly.type
_entity_poly.pdbx_seq_one_letter_code
_entity_poly.pdbx_strand_id
1 'polypeptide(L)'
;FMISITKKIALKELLKEAEQIRAANKSYNDKIVSDVFKNAENIAQRVLKNASGIKSYTDKIDNIVTSKIFGYPIMLGLLALVFWITIEGANTPSALLSTLFFSFQDILTNWFAAINAPAWLHGVLVLGLYRTVAWVVSVMLPPMAIFFPLFTILEDLGYLPRVAFNLDSLFKKAKACGKQSLTMCMGFGCNAAGVVSCRIIDSPREKLIAVLTNNFVPCNGRFPTLIAIGTIFGAGMLTQGYRSLAVAGIITILILIGVGATFLISWLLSKTLLKGETSSLILELPPYRTPKIGSIVYRSIIDRTLFVLRRAIIVAAPAGIITWILANYYTGELSVLAHIANFLQPFAQIFGLDG
;
A
#
# COMPACT_ATOMS: atom_id res chain seq x y z
N PHE A 1 -13.58 19.95 48.88
CA PHE A 1 -13.27 18.57 48.40
C PHE A 1 -14.55 17.80 47.99
N MET A 2 -15.62 17.86 48.78
CA MET A 2 -16.92 17.21 48.44
C MET A 2 -17.57 17.75 47.16
N ILE A 3 -17.58 19.07 46.94
CA ILE A 3 -18.14 19.71 45.73
C ILE A 3 -17.43 19.24 44.45
N SER A 4 -16.12 18.96 44.49
CA SER A 4 -15.35 18.45 43.37
C SER A 4 -15.67 17.00 42.99
N ILE A 5 -16.00 16.16 44.00
CA ILE A 5 -16.37 14.76 43.81
C ILE A 5 -17.79 14.66 43.21
N THR A 6 -18.73 15.45 43.73
CA THR A 6 -20.11 15.48 43.23
C THR A 6 -20.17 15.98 41.77
N LYS A 7 -19.36 17.02 41.41
CA LYS A 7 -19.23 17.46 40.00
C LYS A 7 -18.64 16.39 39.07
N LYS A 8 -17.65 15.60 39.56
CA LYS A 8 -17.07 14.49 38.79
C LYS A 8 -18.04 13.33 38.58
N ILE A 9 -18.88 13.05 39.56
CA ILE A 9 -19.92 11.99 39.47
C ILE A 9 -21.00 12.43 38.49
N ALA A 10 -21.53 13.66 38.63
CA ALA A 10 -22.52 14.21 37.70
C ALA A 10 -21.99 14.31 36.25
N LEU A 11 -20.72 14.65 36.05
CA LEU A 11 -20.10 14.67 34.72
C LEU A 11 -20.00 13.27 34.12
N LYS A 12 -19.70 12.24 34.94
CA LYS A 12 -19.66 10.84 34.47
C LYS A 12 -21.05 10.31 34.10
N GLU A 13 -22.07 10.67 34.84
CA GLU A 13 -23.46 10.28 34.54
C GLU A 13 -23.93 10.98 33.26
N LEU A 14 -23.69 12.29 33.11
CA LEU A 14 -24.01 13.03 31.89
C LEU A 14 -23.27 12.49 30.66
N LEU A 15 -22.01 12.09 30.80
CA LEU A 15 -21.25 11.45 29.71
C LEU A 15 -21.84 10.10 29.34
N LYS A 16 -22.27 9.30 30.32
CA LYS A 16 -22.89 8.00 30.08
C LYS A 16 -24.26 8.14 29.41
N GLU A 17 -25.03 9.13 29.80
CA GLU A 17 -26.34 9.46 29.21
C GLU A 17 -26.16 10.00 27.78
N ALA A 18 -25.17 10.87 27.55
CA ALA A 18 -24.81 11.34 26.22
C ALA A 18 -24.33 10.22 25.29
N GLU A 19 -23.58 9.24 25.80
CA GLU A 19 -23.18 8.04 25.05
C GLU A 19 -24.37 7.14 24.70
N GLN A 20 -25.34 6.99 25.62
CA GLN A 20 -26.57 6.23 25.37
C GLN A 20 -27.46 6.90 24.33
N ILE A 21 -27.66 8.23 24.42
CA ILE A 21 -28.42 9.02 23.43
C ILE A 21 -27.73 8.96 22.07
N ARG A 22 -26.40 9.00 22.05
CA ARG A 22 -25.60 8.92 20.82
C ARG A 22 -25.70 7.53 20.15
N ALA A 23 -25.69 6.44 20.96
CA ALA A 23 -25.88 5.08 20.47
C ALA A 23 -27.31 4.86 19.94
N ALA A 24 -28.34 5.42 20.64
CA ALA A 24 -29.72 5.39 20.19
C ALA A 24 -29.92 6.18 18.89
N ASN A 25 -29.33 7.35 18.75
CA ASN A 25 -29.40 8.15 17.52
C ASN A 25 -28.72 7.46 16.33
N LYS A 26 -27.64 6.72 16.54
CA LYS A 26 -26.99 5.96 15.48
C LYS A 26 -27.88 4.83 14.97
N SER A 27 -28.49 4.05 15.89
CA SER A 27 -29.47 3.02 15.53
C SER A 27 -30.70 3.60 14.84
N TYR A 28 -31.12 4.82 15.19
CA TYR A 28 -32.23 5.51 14.57
C TYR A 28 -31.90 6.01 13.16
N ASN A 29 -30.72 6.58 12.93
CA ASN A 29 -30.25 6.98 11.63
C ASN A 29 -30.09 5.78 10.68
N ASP A 30 -29.54 4.66 11.15
CA ASP A 30 -29.42 3.44 10.35
C ASP A 30 -30.80 2.88 9.97
N LYS A 31 -31.81 2.99 10.86
CA LYS A 31 -33.20 2.62 10.57
C LYS A 31 -33.80 3.55 9.51
N ILE A 32 -33.68 4.87 9.67
CA ILE A 32 -34.22 5.85 8.71
C ILE A 32 -33.64 5.60 7.34
N VAL A 33 -32.31 5.42 7.23
CA VAL A 33 -31.64 5.14 5.96
C VAL A 33 -32.17 3.82 5.36
N SER A 34 -32.29 2.77 6.16
CA SER A 34 -32.85 1.49 5.70
C SER A 34 -34.31 1.61 5.20
N ASP A 35 -35.13 2.39 5.89
CA ASP A 35 -36.54 2.58 5.54
C ASP A 35 -36.68 3.46 4.27
N VAL A 36 -35.84 4.48 4.11
CA VAL A 36 -35.77 5.30 2.90
C VAL A 36 -35.38 4.43 1.70
N PHE A 37 -34.35 3.57 1.85
CA PHE A 37 -33.97 2.65 0.76
C PHE A 37 -35.06 1.66 0.42
N LYS A 38 -35.75 1.04 1.41
CA LYS A 38 -36.89 0.15 1.17
C LYS A 38 -38.03 0.85 0.44
N ASN A 39 -38.33 2.09 0.84
CA ASN A 39 -39.39 2.86 0.17
C ASN A 39 -39.00 3.23 -1.26
N ALA A 40 -37.73 3.64 -1.49
CA ALA A 40 -37.22 3.89 -2.84
C ALA A 40 -37.27 2.63 -3.72
N GLU A 41 -36.90 1.47 -3.18
CA GLU A 41 -36.96 0.20 -3.88
C GLU A 41 -38.41 -0.20 -4.22
N ASN A 42 -39.35 -0.04 -3.28
CA ASN A 42 -40.77 -0.28 -3.49
C ASN A 42 -41.36 0.66 -4.57
N ILE A 43 -40.97 1.93 -4.59
CA ILE A 43 -41.38 2.88 -5.63
C ILE A 43 -40.79 2.47 -6.98
N ALA A 44 -39.50 2.14 -7.02
CA ALA A 44 -38.83 1.71 -8.24
C ALA A 44 -39.49 0.45 -8.83
N GLN A 45 -39.82 -0.54 -8.00
CA GLN A 45 -40.50 -1.78 -8.42
C GLN A 45 -41.92 -1.49 -8.98
N ARG A 46 -42.62 -0.49 -8.48
CA ARG A 46 -43.94 -0.10 -8.97
C ARG A 46 -43.89 0.66 -10.30
N VAL A 47 -42.86 1.49 -10.48
CA VAL A 47 -42.70 2.34 -11.67
C VAL A 47 -42.06 1.59 -12.83
N LEU A 48 -41.09 0.73 -12.53
CA LEU A 48 -40.38 -0.08 -13.51
C LEU A 48 -41.19 -1.36 -13.84
N LYS A 49 -42.28 -1.25 -14.60
CA LYS A 49 -43.12 -2.36 -15.00
C LYS A 49 -42.44 -3.50 -15.78
N ASN A 50 -41.18 -3.32 -16.24
CA ASN A 50 -40.44 -4.28 -17.07
C ASN A 50 -39.09 -4.70 -16.47
N ALA A 51 -38.75 -4.33 -15.19
CA ALA A 51 -37.47 -4.71 -14.61
C ALA A 51 -37.43 -6.11 -13.97
N SER A 52 -38.58 -6.80 -13.92
CA SER A 52 -38.71 -8.10 -13.24
C SER A 52 -38.22 -9.33 -14.04
N GLY A 53 -37.51 -9.16 -15.16
CA GLY A 53 -37.05 -10.28 -15.98
C GLY A 53 -35.58 -10.31 -16.39
N ILE A 54 -34.89 -9.20 -16.31
CA ILE A 54 -33.48 -9.16 -16.75
C ILE A 54 -32.59 -9.15 -15.49
N LYS A 55 -32.33 -10.34 -14.94
CA LYS A 55 -31.13 -10.51 -14.09
C LYS A 55 -29.95 -10.13 -14.96
N SER A 56 -29.45 -8.93 -14.79
CA SER A 56 -28.29 -8.44 -15.53
C SER A 56 -27.12 -9.42 -15.33
N TYR A 57 -26.28 -9.61 -16.34
CA TYR A 57 -25.02 -10.35 -16.18
C TYR A 57 -24.22 -9.84 -14.97
N THR A 58 -24.34 -8.55 -14.67
CA THR A 58 -23.78 -7.89 -13.49
C THR A 58 -24.24 -8.53 -12.19
N ASP A 59 -25.54 -8.80 -12.02
CA ASP A 59 -26.10 -9.38 -10.79
C ASP A 59 -25.62 -10.81 -10.57
N LYS A 60 -25.45 -11.59 -11.63
CA LYS A 60 -24.92 -12.97 -11.53
C LYS A 60 -23.47 -12.99 -11.10
N ILE A 61 -22.65 -12.10 -11.67
CA ILE A 61 -21.23 -11.97 -11.31
C ILE A 61 -21.11 -11.43 -9.88
N ASP A 62 -21.91 -10.43 -9.52
CA ASP A 62 -21.89 -9.84 -8.19
C ASP A 62 -22.27 -10.84 -7.11
N ASN A 63 -23.25 -11.70 -7.33
CA ASN A 63 -23.62 -12.76 -6.39
C ASN A 63 -22.46 -13.72 -6.07
N ILE A 64 -21.54 -13.92 -7.01
CA ILE A 64 -20.36 -14.78 -6.81
C ILE A 64 -19.23 -13.96 -6.15
N VAL A 65 -18.93 -12.79 -6.69
CA VAL A 65 -17.80 -11.95 -6.29
C VAL A 65 -18.00 -11.31 -4.91
N THR A 66 -19.25 -10.97 -4.55
CA THR A 66 -19.59 -10.40 -3.23
C THR A 66 -20.01 -11.47 -2.21
N SER A 67 -19.98 -12.74 -2.58
CA SER A 67 -20.26 -13.86 -1.67
C SER A 67 -19.24 -13.92 -0.52
N LYS A 68 -19.70 -14.18 0.70
CA LYS A 68 -18.83 -14.36 1.87
C LYS A 68 -17.86 -15.56 1.74
N ILE A 69 -18.22 -16.58 0.95
CA ILE A 69 -17.39 -17.79 0.80
C ILE A 69 -16.47 -17.67 -0.43
N PHE A 70 -17.03 -17.30 -1.60
CA PHE A 70 -16.26 -17.22 -2.84
C PHE A 70 -15.58 -15.87 -3.08
N GLY A 71 -16.10 -14.79 -2.50
CA GLY A 71 -15.54 -13.46 -2.70
C GLY A 71 -14.10 -13.31 -2.20
N TYR A 72 -13.76 -13.84 -1.02
CA TYR A 72 -12.40 -13.78 -0.49
C TYR A 72 -11.37 -14.59 -1.30
N PRO A 73 -11.61 -15.86 -1.66
CA PRO A 73 -10.70 -16.62 -2.51
C PRO A 73 -10.49 -15.99 -3.89
N ILE A 74 -11.56 -15.49 -4.53
CA ILE A 74 -11.47 -14.81 -5.83
C ILE A 74 -10.62 -13.54 -5.69
N MET A 75 -10.84 -12.75 -4.65
CA MET A 75 -10.08 -11.54 -4.37
C MET A 75 -8.59 -11.83 -4.18
N LEU A 76 -8.26 -12.83 -3.36
CA LEU A 76 -6.87 -13.23 -3.12
C LEU A 76 -6.24 -13.84 -4.37
N GLY A 77 -6.98 -14.67 -5.11
CA GLY A 77 -6.51 -15.27 -6.35
C GLY A 77 -6.21 -14.23 -7.43
N LEU A 78 -7.08 -13.24 -7.59
CA LEU A 78 -6.89 -12.18 -8.57
C LEU A 78 -5.75 -11.24 -8.17
N LEU A 79 -5.62 -10.93 -6.87
CA LEU A 79 -4.49 -10.16 -6.35
C LEU A 79 -3.17 -10.92 -6.59
N ALA A 80 -3.12 -12.20 -6.28
CA ALA A 80 -1.97 -13.06 -6.52
C ALA A 80 -1.60 -13.13 -8.01
N LEU A 81 -2.60 -13.21 -8.89
CA LEU A 81 -2.40 -13.20 -10.35
C LEU A 81 -1.77 -11.88 -10.83
N VAL A 82 -2.27 -10.73 -10.37
CA VAL A 82 -1.70 -9.41 -10.70
C VAL A 82 -0.25 -9.32 -10.23
N PHE A 83 0.06 -9.79 -9.02
CA PHE A 83 1.43 -9.80 -8.52
C PHE A 83 2.33 -10.75 -9.31
N TRP A 84 1.84 -11.94 -9.61
CA TRP A 84 2.61 -12.92 -10.39
C TRP A 84 2.97 -12.36 -11.77
N ILE A 85 2.00 -11.80 -12.50
CA ILE A 85 2.24 -11.15 -13.81
C ILE A 85 3.22 -9.98 -13.66
N THR A 86 3.10 -9.20 -12.58
CA THR A 86 3.97 -8.03 -12.35
C THR A 86 5.41 -8.47 -12.08
N ILE A 87 5.62 -9.44 -11.22
CA ILE A 87 6.96 -9.90 -10.84
C ILE A 87 7.64 -10.61 -12.02
N GLU A 88 6.97 -11.60 -12.61
CA GLU A 88 7.52 -12.35 -13.72
C GLU A 88 7.74 -11.49 -14.97
N GLY A 89 6.75 -10.65 -15.29
CA GLY A 89 6.83 -9.74 -16.42
C GLY A 89 7.87 -8.62 -16.25
N ALA A 90 8.21 -8.24 -15.02
CA ALA A 90 9.18 -7.18 -14.76
C ALA A 90 10.64 -7.68 -14.74
N ASN A 91 10.89 -8.95 -14.50
CA ASN A 91 12.24 -9.49 -14.33
C ASN A 91 13.11 -9.24 -15.56
N THR A 92 12.65 -9.63 -16.75
CA THR A 92 13.41 -9.46 -18.00
C THR A 92 13.66 -8.00 -18.36
N PRO A 93 12.65 -7.10 -18.37
CA PRO A 93 12.87 -5.68 -18.62
C PRO A 93 13.78 -5.01 -17.58
N SER A 94 13.68 -5.38 -16.30
CA SER A 94 14.54 -4.84 -15.24
C SER A 94 16.00 -5.24 -15.44
N ALA A 95 16.25 -6.51 -15.78
CA ALA A 95 17.60 -6.99 -16.09
C ALA A 95 18.20 -6.27 -17.32
N LEU A 96 17.40 -6.10 -18.37
CA LEU A 96 17.83 -5.39 -19.58
C LEU A 96 18.17 -3.93 -19.28
N LEU A 97 17.31 -3.22 -18.58
CA LEU A 97 17.51 -1.82 -18.18
C LEU A 97 18.74 -1.67 -17.28
N SER A 98 18.93 -2.57 -16.30
CA SER A 98 20.10 -2.54 -15.43
C SER A 98 21.39 -2.72 -16.24
N THR A 99 21.42 -3.68 -17.15
CA THR A 99 22.59 -3.91 -18.02
C THR A 99 22.89 -2.67 -18.87
N LEU A 100 21.87 -2.04 -19.48
CA LEU A 100 22.03 -0.82 -20.27
C LEU A 100 22.57 0.35 -19.43
N PHE A 101 21.99 0.60 -18.27
CA PHE A 101 22.42 1.71 -17.42
C PHE A 101 23.80 1.49 -16.80
N PHE A 102 24.15 0.27 -16.41
CA PHE A 102 25.49 0.00 -15.89
C PHE A 102 26.55 0.01 -17.00
N SER A 103 26.25 -0.46 -18.21
CA SER A 103 27.15 -0.29 -19.36
C SER A 103 27.40 1.18 -19.67
N PHE A 104 26.37 2.02 -19.55
CA PHE A 104 26.54 3.47 -19.71
C PHE A 104 27.35 4.08 -18.56
N GLN A 105 27.23 3.57 -17.33
CA GLN A 105 28.10 3.95 -16.22
C GLN A 105 29.57 3.70 -16.53
N ASP A 106 29.89 2.56 -17.14
CA ASP A 106 31.28 2.22 -17.53
C ASP A 106 31.81 3.18 -18.60
N ILE A 107 30.97 3.56 -19.55
CA ILE A 107 31.34 4.59 -20.57
C ILE A 107 31.61 5.93 -19.88
N LEU A 108 30.77 6.37 -18.96
CA LEU A 108 30.97 7.60 -18.17
C LEU A 108 32.27 7.54 -17.35
N THR A 109 32.56 6.41 -16.71
CA THR A 109 33.80 6.20 -15.95
C THR A 109 35.03 6.33 -16.82
N ASN A 110 35.01 5.70 -18.01
CA ASN A 110 36.11 5.79 -18.97
C ASN A 110 36.28 7.23 -19.50
N TRP A 111 35.20 7.93 -19.73
CA TRP A 111 35.22 9.33 -20.18
C TRP A 111 35.81 10.28 -19.11
N PHE A 112 35.42 10.09 -17.83
CA PHE A 112 36.01 10.84 -16.71
C PHE A 112 37.51 10.55 -16.54
N ALA A 113 37.93 9.29 -16.74
CA ALA A 113 39.32 8.89 -16.73
C ALA A 113 40.12 9.56 -17.89
N ALA A 114 39.55 9.63 -19.10
CA ALA A 114 40.18 10.24 -20.26
C ALA A 114 40.40 11.75 -20.08
N ILE A 115 39.52 12.45 -19.39
CA ILE A 115 39.62 13.89 -19.09
C ILE A 115 40.55 14.18 -17.88
N ASN A 116 41.06 13.14 -17.20
CA ASN A 116 41.78 13.29 -15.92
C ASN A 116 40.98 14.06 -14.87
N ALA A 117 39.67 13.85 -14.79
CA ALA A 117 38.80 14.50 -13.84
C ALA A 117 39.17 14.11 -12.37
N PRO A 118 39.05 15.02 -11.41
CA PRO A 118 39.35 14.70 -10.02
C PRO A 118 38.47 13.54 -9.51
N ALA A 119 39.09 12.59 -8.79
CA ALA A 119 38.44 11.36 -8.33
C ALA A 119 37.16 11.63 -7.50
N TRP A 120 37.12 12.71 -6.73
CA TRP A 120 35.94 13.08 -5.94
C TRP A 120 34.74 13.43 -6.84
N LEU A 121 34.99 14.10 -7.98
CA LEU A 121 33.93 14.51 -8.92
C LEU A 121 33.33 13.27 -9.61
N HIS A 122 34.18 12.35 -10.07
CA HIS A 122 33.75 11.05 -10.59
C HIS A 122 32.92 10.29 -9.54
N GLY A 123 33.41 10.23 -8.30
CA GLY A 123 32.74 9.56 -7.21
C GLY A 123 31.34 10.11 -6.92
N VAL A 124 31.21 11.42 -6.79
CA VAL A 124 29.91 12.06 -6.51
C VAL A 124 28.92 11.91 -7.66
N LEU A 125 29.36 12.20 -8.91
CA LEU A 125 28.46 12.24 -10.05
C LEU A 125 28.17 10.85 -10.64
N VAL A 126 29.16 9.98 -10.73
CA VAL A 126 28.99 8.66 -11.36
C VAL A 126 28.60 7.62 -10.32
N LEU A 127 29.36 7.49 -9.23
CA LEU A 127 29.09 6.46 -8.22
C LEU A 127 27.98 6.85 -7.23
N GLY A 128 27.88 8.12 -6.89
CA GLY A 128 26.83 8.62 -5.99
C GLY A 128 25.50 8.84 -6.72
N LEU A 129 25.49 9.82 -7.65
CA LEU A 129 24.25 10.25 -8.32
C LEU A 129 23.78 9.24 -9.37
N TYR A 130 24.59 9.01 -10.41
CA TYR A 130 24.17 8.23 -11.58
C TYR A 130 23.84 6.78 -11.20
N ARG A 131 24.73 6.10 -10.48
CA ARG A 131 24.54 4.71 -10.09
C ARG A 131 23.27 4.51 -9.26
N THR A 132 22.99 5.42 -8.32
CA THR A 132 21.77 5.35 -7.50
C THR A 132 20.53 5.56 -8.32
N VAL A 133 20.52 6.55 -9.22
CA VAL A 133 19.38 6.80 -10.12
C VAL A 133 19.17 5.65 -11.09
N ALA A 134 20.24 5.15 -11.70
CA ALA A 134 20.21 4.02 -12.62
C ALA A 134 19.62 2.76 -11.96
N TRP A 135 20.06 2.47 -10.74
CA TRP A 135 19.53 1.34 -9.96
C TRP A 135 18.05 1.52 -9.63
N VAL A 136 17.64 2.70 -9.13
CA VAL A 136 16.25 3.00 -8.81
C VAL A 136 15.35 2.90 -10.04
N VAL A 137 15.78 3.43 -11.18
CA VAL A 137 14.99 3.38 -12.42
C VAL A 137 14.87 1.95 -12.94
N SER A 138 15.96 1.19 -12.98
CA SER A 138 15.95 -0.18 -13.51
C SER A 138 15.09 -1.14 -12.67
N VAL A 139 15.06 -0.95 -11.34
CA VAL A 139 14.30 -1.82 -10.44
C VAL A 139 12.83 -1.39 -10.33
N MET A 140 12.54 -0.07 -10.36
CA MET A 140 11.19 0.42 -10.09
C MET A 140 10.33 0.60 -11.34
N LEU A 141 10.91 1.02 -12.48
CA LEU A 141 10.12 1.35 -13.68
C LEU A 141 9.37 0.16 -14.25
N PRO A 142 9.99 -1.03 -14.52
CA PRO A 142 9.28 -2.13 -15.14
C PRO A 142 8.13 -2.70 -14.31
N PRO A 143 8.29 -2.97 -13.00
CA PRO A 143 7.17 -3.42 -12.17
C PRO A 143 6.01 -2.40 -12.13
N MET A 144 6.31 -1.10 -12.05
CA MET A 144 5.28 -0.06 -12.05
C MET A 144 4.56 0.04 -13.40
N ALA A 145 5.29 -0.09 -14.52
CA ALA A 145 4.73 -0.04 -15.85
C ALA A 145 3.78 -1.20 -16.16
N ILE A 146 3.91 -2.33 -15.46
CA ILE A 146 3.02 -3.48 -15.58
C ILE A 146 1.89 -3.39 -14.55
N PHE A 147 2.21 -3.11 -13.29
CA PHE A 147 1.24 -3.10 -12.20
C PHE A 147 0.15 -2.02 -12.36
N PHE A 148 0.54 -0.78 -12.67
CA PHE A 148 -0.45 0.30 -12.76
C PHE A 148 -1.50 0.10 -13.87
N PRO A 149 -1.17 -0.29 -15.10
CA PRO A 149 -2.17 -0.63 -16.09
C PRO A 149 -3.09 -1.77 -15.65
N LEU A 150 -2.55 -2.87 -15.11
CA LEU A 150 -3.35 -4.00 -14.63
C LEU A 150 -4.34 -3.57 -13.53
N PHE A 151 -3.83 -2.80 -12.57
CA PHE A 151 -4.66 -2.30 -11.47
C PHE A 151 -5.74 -1.32 -11.96
N THR A 152 -5.41 -0.45 -12.92
CA THR A 152 -6.38 0.48 -13.52
C THR A 152 -7.44 -0.26 -14.35
N ILE A 153 -7.07 -1.35 -15.03
CA ILE A 153 -8.04 -2.21 -15.71
C ILE A 153 -9.05 -2.79 -14.71
N LEU A 154 -8.59 -3.27 -13.55
CA LEU A 154 -9.47 -3.77 -12.49
C LEU A 154 -10.35 -2.67 -11.89
N GLU A 155 -9.82 -1.45 -11.79
CA GLU A 155 -10.56 -0.25 -11.35
C GLU A 155 -11.67 0.08 -12.35
N ASP A 156 -11.36 0.18 -13.64
CA ASP A 156 -12.30 0.51 -14.71
C ASP A 156 -13.37 -0.57 -14.93
N LEU A 157 -13.01 -1.85 -14.77
CA LEU A 157 -13.95 -2.96 -14.75
C LEU A 157 -15.00 -2.83 -13.63
N GLY A 158 -14.74 -2.01 -12.60
CA GLY A 158 -15.58 -1.88 -11.42
C GLY A 158 -15.35 -2.99 -10.39
N TYR A 159 -14.25 -3.75 -10.49
CA TYR A 159 -13.94 -4.83 -9.54
C TYR A 159 -13.49 -4.29 -8.17
N LEU A 160 -12.74 -3.20 -8.13
CA LEU A 160 -12.24 -2.63 -6.89
C LEU A 160 -13.33 -2.23 -5.88
N PRO A 161 -14.45 -1.62 -6.29
CA PRO A 161 -15.58 -1.38 -5.37
C PRO A 161 -16.10 -2.66 -4.70
N ARG A 162 -16.09 -3.82 -5.40
CA ARG A 162 -16.50 -5.11 -4.82
C ARG A 162 -15.51 -5.61 -3.77
N VAL A 163 -14.22 -5.39 -4.00
CA VAL A 163 -13.18 -5.65 -2.99
C VAL A 163 -13.41 -4.81 -1.74
N ALA A 164 -13.68 -3.51 -1.90
CA ALA A 164 -13.98 -2.62 -0.77
C ALA A 164 -15.24 -3.06 -0.02
N PHE A 165 -16.27 -3.49 -0.72
CA PHE A 165 -17.51 -4.00 -0.13
C PHE A 165 -17.25 -5.26 0.71
N ASN A 166 -16.50 -6.23 0.20
CA ASN A 166 -16.18 -7.47 0.91
C ASN A 166 -15.34 -7.21 2.17
N LEU A 167 -14.40 -6.28 2.11
CA LEU A 167 -13.49 -5.97 3.22
C LEU A 167 -14.07 -4.96 4.22
N ASP A 168 -15.14 -4.24 3.86
CA ASP A 168 -15.73 -3.18 4.70
C ASP A 168 -16.07 -3.67 6.11
N SER A 169 -16.60 -4.88 6.25
CA SER A 169 -16.94 -5.46 7.54
C SER A 169 -15.71 -5.69 8.44
N LEU A 170 -14.57 -6.07 7.85
CA LEU A 170 -13.30 -6.27 8.58
C LEU A 170 -12.70 -4.93 9.00
N PHE A 171 -12.69 -3.95 8.09
CA PHE A 171 -12.19 -2.61 8.39
C PHE A 171 -13.05 -1.88 9.42
N LYS A 172 -14.36 -2.04 9.39
CA LYS A 172 -15.27 -1.50 10.42
C LYS A 172 -14.98 -2.07 11.81
N LYS A 173 -14.64 -3.36 11.94
CA LYS A 173 -14.21 -3.95 13.21
C LYS A 173 -12.93 -3.29 13.74
N ALA A 174 -12.02 -2.91 12.84
CA ALA A 174 -10.81 -2.15 13.17
C ALA A 174 -11.05 -0.63 13.34
N LYS A 175 -12.31 -0.18 13.35
CA LYS A 175 -12.72 1.25 13.39
C LYS A 175 -12.09 2.10 12.27
N ALA A 176 -11.89 1.48 11.13
CA ALA A 176 -11.37 2.08 9.90
C ALA A 176 -12.46 2.10 8.81
N CYS A 177 -12.28 2.92 7.78
CA CYS A 177 -13.22 3.03 6.67
C CYS A 177 -13.00 1.90 5.64
N GLY A 178 -14.07 1.37 5.05
CA GLY A 178 -13.98 0.39 3.96
C GLY A 178 -13.18 0.88 2.75
N LYS A 179 -13.15 2.20 2.46
CA LYS A 179 -12.29 2.77 1.41
C LYS A 179 -10.79 2.55 1.68
N GLN A 180 -10.37 2.33 2.93
CA GLN A 180 -8.99 2.02 3.29
C GLN A 180 -8.52 0.70 2.68
N SER A 181 -9.43 -0.26 2.42
CA SER A 181 -9.09 -1.50 1.74
C SER A 181 -8.53 -1.28 0.34
N LEU A 182 -9.10 -0.31 -0.40
CA LEU A 182 -8.63 0.05 -1.73
C LEU A 182 -7.24 0.67 -1.68
N THR A 183 -7.02 1.59 -0.74
CA THR A 183 -5.71 2.23 -0.56
C THR A 183 -4.64 1.22 -0.13
N MET A 184 -5.00 0.24 0.69
CA MET A 184 -4.14 -0.87 1.08
C MET A 184 -3.80 -1.78 -0.11
N CYS A 185 -4.78 -2.14 -0.94
CA CYS A 185 -4.54 -2.91 -2.17
C CYS A 185 -3.58 -2.20 -3.12
N MET A 186 -3.71 -0.87 -3.28
CA MET A 186 -2.74 -0.07 -4.02
C MET A 186 -1.37 -0.03 -3.34
N GLY A 187 -1.34 -0.04 -2.02
CA GLY A 187 -0.12 -0.09 -1.19
C GLY A 187 0.73 -1.33 -1.42
N PHE A 188 0.11 -2.48 -1.67
CA PHE A 188 0.83 -3.71 -2.05
C PHE A 188 1.63 -3.55 -3.35
N GLY A 189 1.10 -2.81 -4.32
CA GLY A 189 1.85 -2.48 -5.53
C GLY A 189 2.93 -1.44 -5.26
N CYS A 190 2.53 -0.30 -4.69
CA CYS A 190 3.42 0.80 -4.36
C CYS A 190 2.86 1.61 -3.19
N ASN A 191 3.59 1.68 -2.07
CA ASN A 191 3.16 2.45 -0.90
C ASN A 191 2.94 3.94 -1.21
N ALA A 192 3.74 4.54 -2.10
CA ALA A 192 3.55 5.92 -2.51
C ALA A 192 2.19 6.12 -3.23
N ALA A 193 1.82 5.18 -4.11
CA ALA A 193 0.51 5.19 -4.78
C ALA A 193 -0.62 4.96 -3.77
N GLY A 194 -0.44 4.04 -2.80
CA GLY A 194 -1.38 3.80 -1.72
C GLY A 194 -1.65 5.06 -0.90
N VAL A 195 -0.60 5.79 -0.50
CA VAL A 195 -0.73 7.07 0.24
C VAL A 195 -1.44 8.13 -0.59
N VAL A 196 -1.11 8.28 -1.88
CA VAL A 196 -1.79 9.23 -2.77
C VAL A 196 -3.26 8.88 -2.94
N SER A 197 -3.59 7.58 -3.02
CA SER A 197 -4.98 7.12 -3.16
C SER A 197 -5.83 7.34 -1.89
N CYS A 198 -5.22 7.56 -0.71
CA CYS A 198 -5.95 7.92 0.50
C CYS A 198 -6.79 9.20 0.37
N ARG A 199 -6.56 10.00 -0.67
CA ARG A 199 -7.40 11.18 -0.98
C ARG A 199 -8.86 10.84 -1.30
N ILE A 200 -9.17 9.58 -1.66
CA ILE A 200 -10.56 9.12 -1.88
C ILE A 200 -11.36 9.00 -0.59
N ILE A 201 -10.69 9.06 0.57
CA ILE A 201 -11.32 8.99 1.89
C ILE A 201 -11.75 10.41 2.27
N ASP A 202 -13.05 10.58 2.52
CA ASP A 202 -13.66 11.89 2.75
C ASP A 202 -13.31 12.44 4.14
N SER A 203 -13.31 11.57 5.16
CA SER A 203 -13.01 11.95 6.53
C SER A 203 -11.51 12.25 6.72
N PRO A 204 -11.11 13.47 7.15
CA PRO A 204 -9.71 13.81 7.40
C PRO A 204 -9.05 12.88 8.43
N ARG A 205 -9.80 12.45 9.44
CA ARG A 205 -9.37 11.52 10.48
C ARG A 205 -9.04 10.15 9.90
N GLU A 206 -9.96 9.56 9.13
CA GLU A 206 -9.78 8.24 8.53
C GLU A 206 -8.70 8.25 7.45
N LYS A 207 -8.61 9.35 6.71
CA LYS A 207 -7.54 9.60 5.75
C LYS A 207 -6.17 9.59 6.43
N LEU A 208 -6.03 10.23 7.59
CA LEU A 208 -4.77 10.24 8.33
C LEU A 208 -4.43 8.83 8.84
N ILE A 209 -5.41 8.08 9.37
CA ILE A 209 -5.21 6.68 9.77
C ILE A 209 -4.74 5.84 8.58
N ALA A 210 -5.41 5.97 7.44
CA ALA A 210 -5.06 5.22 6.23
C ALA A 210 -3.63 5.54 5.74
N VAL A 211 -3.22 6.81 5.75
CA VAL A 211 -1.87 7.24 5.37
C VAL A 211 -0.82 6.64 6.30
N LEU A 212 -1.02 6.71 7.62
CA LEU A 212 -0.08 6.21 8.61
C LEU A 212 0.05 4.68 8.56
N THR A 213 -1.05 3.97 8.34
CA THR A 213 -1.08 2.51 8.38
C THR A 213 -0.74 1.85 7.04
N ASN A 214 -0.80 2.59 5.92
CA ASN A 214 -0.47 2.06 4.60
C ASN A 214 0.99 1.54 4.51
N ASN A 215 1.90 2.08 5.33
CA ASN A 215 3.31 1.69 5.32
C ASN A 215 3.59 0.29 5.90
N PHE A 216 2.66 -0.29 6.68
CA PHE A 216 2.84 -1.65 7.23
C PHE A 216 2.64 -2.73 6.17
N VAL A 217 1.95 -2.41 5.09
CA VAL A 217 1.76 -3.33 3.97
C VAL A 217 3.03 -3.37 3.12
N PRO A 218 3.65 -4.55 2.91
CA PRO A 218 4.84 -4.64 2.08
C PRO A 218 4.48 -4.37 0.61
N CYS A 219 5.17 -3.43 0.01
CA CYS A 219 5.00 -3.12 -1.42
C CYS A 219 5.94 -3.97 -2.29
N ASN A 220 5.68 -3.97 -3.60
CA ASN A 220 6.47 -4.73 -4.57
C ASN A 220 7.98 -4.43 -4.48
N GLY A 221 8.37 -3.18 -4.20
CA GLY A 221 9.77 -2.81 -4.01
C GLY A 221 10.46 -3.40 -2.76
N ARG A 222 9.67 -3.90 -1.79
CA ARG A 222 10.20 -4.58 -0.59
C ARG A 222 10.29 -6.09 -0.75
N PHE A 223 9.62 -6.68 -1.74
CA PHE A 223 9.64 -8.13 -1.94
C PHE A 223 11.04 -8.70 -2.18
N PRO A 224 11.94 -8.08 -2.97
CA PRO A 224 13.30 -8.60 -3.13
C PRO A 224 14.04 -8.74 -1.79
N THR A 225 13.92 -7.74 -0.91
CA THR A 225 14.51 -7.78 0.43
C THR A 225 13.88 -8.84 1.32
N LEU A 226 12.55 -8.98 1.27
CA LEU A 226 11.84 -10.03 2.02
C LEU A 226 12.21 -11.43 1.53
N ILE A 227 12.38 -11.60 0.22
CA ILE A 227 12.84 -12.86 -0.38
C ILE A 227 14.27 -13.16 0.07
N ALA A 228 15.17 -12.17 0.05
CA ALA A 228 16.55 -12.34 0.52
C ALA A 228 16.60 -12.76 2.00
N ILE A 229 15.84 -12.07 2.86
CA ILE A 229 15.71 -12.43 4.27
C ILE A 229 15.13 -13.85 4.41
N GLY A 230 14.04 -14.14 3.71
CA GLY A 230 13.40 -15.46 3.71
C GLY A 230 14.34 -16.58 3.25
N THR A 231 15.20 -16.33 2.26
CA THR A 231 16.19 -17.31 1.80
C THR A 231 17.30 -17.55 2.82
N ILE A 232 17.77 -16.51 3.51
CA ILE A 232 18.78 -16.62 4.57
C ILE A 232 18.24 -17.48 5.73
N PHE A 233 17.07 -17.14 6.24
CA PHE A 233 16.43 -17.90 7.34
C PHE A 233 15.96 -19.28 6.90
N GLY A 234 15.40 -19.42 5.70
CA GLY A 234 14.95 -20.70 5.15
C GLY A 234 16.09 -21.65 4.79
N ALA A 235 17.27 -21.13 4.47
CA ALA A 235 18.45 -21.95 4.16
C ALA A 235 18.99 -22.70 5.38
N GLY A 236 18.81 -22.15 6.59
CA GLY A 236 19.27 -22.77 7.84
C GLY A 236 18.32 -23.83 8.41
N MET A 237 17.06 -23.88 7.94
CA MET A 237 16.02 -24.66 8.61
C MET A 237 15.64 -25.99 7.91
N LEU A 238 15.86 -26.16 6.57
CA LEU A 238 15.29 -27.28 5.84
C LEU A 238 16.20 -27.83 4.71
N THR A 239 16.03 -29.12 4.42
CA THR A 239 16.64 -29.82 3.27
C THR A 239 16.24 -29.22 1.93
N GLN A 240 17.07 -29.34 0.91
CA GLN A 240 16.98 -28.64 -0.40
C GLN A 240 15.61 -28.70 -1.11
N GLY A 241 14.81 -29.76 -0.90
CA GLY A 241 13.52 -29.93 -1.57
C GLY A 241 12.39 -29.06 -1.03
N TYR A 242 12.42 -28.64 0.23
CA TYR A 242 11.36 -27.85 0.87
C TYR A 242 11.72 -26.38 1.06
N ARG A 243 12.91 -25.96 0.62
CA ARG A 243 13.44 -24.61 0.81
C ARG A 243 12.55 -23.52 0.19
N SER A 244 12.08 -23.74 -1.03
CA SER A 244 11.19 -22.77 -1.72
C SER A 244 9.83 -22.62 -1.03
N LEU A 245 9.28 -23.72 -0.52
CA LEU A 245 8.05 -23.70 0.27
C LEU A 245 8.22 -22.96 1.60
N ALA A 246 9.35 -23.17 2.28
CA ALA A 246 9.66 -22.47 3.52
C ALA A 246 9.81 -20.96 3.31
N VAL A 247 10.52 -20.53 2.27
CA VAL A 247 10.66 -19.12 1.90
C VAL A 247 9.30 -18.50 1.58
N ALA A 248 8.48 -19.18 0.77
CA ALA A 248 7.13 -18.72 0.47
C ALA A 248 6.25 -18.61 1.73
N GLY A 249 6.38 -19.58 2.65
CA GLY A 249 5.69 -19.55 3.94
C GLY A 249 6.11 -18.36 4.81
N ILE A 250 7.41 -18.09 4.94
CA ILE A 250 7.94 -16.96 5.69
C ILE A 250 7.42 -15.63 5.11
N ILE A 251 7.47 -15.47 3.79
CA ILE A 251 6.97 -14.26 3.12
C ILE A 251 5.46 -14.08 3.37
N THR A 252 4.69 -15.17 3.27
CA THR A 252 3.23 -15.12 3.52
C THR A 252 2.95 -14.71 4.96
N ILE A 253 3.67 -15.25 5.95
CA ILE A 253 3.53 -14.86 7.35
C ILE A 253 3.87 -13.38 7.54
N LEU A 254 4.94 -12.88 6.95
CA LEU A 254 5.32 -11.46 7.02
C LEU A 254 4.25 -10.54 6.42
N ILE A 255 3.63 -10.94 5.30
CA ILE A 255 2.51 -10.21 4.70
C ILE A 255 1.31 -10.20 5.66
N LEU A 256 0.96 -11.33 6.24
CA LEU A 256 -0.14 -11.43 7.21
C LEU A 256 0.11 -10.59 8.47
N ILE A 257 1.35 -10.57 8.96
CA ILE A 257 1.74 -9.69 10.07
C ILE A 257 1.58 -8.22 9.68
N GLY A 258 2.00 -7.82 8.48
CA GLY A 258 1.82 -6.46 7.97
C GLY A 258 0.35 -6.03 7.87
N VAL A 259 -0.50 -6.90 7.36
CA VAL A 259 -1.96 -6.69 7.31
C VAL A 259 -2.55 -6.62 8.72
N GLY A 260 -2.16 -7.55 9.60
CA GLY A 260 -2.57 -7.57 11.01
C GLY A 260 -2.15 -6.30 11.75
N ALA A 261 -0.91 -5.83 11.53
CA ALA A 261 -0.41 -4.57 12.08
C ALA A 261 -1.22 -3.38 11.59
N THR A 262 -1.62 -3.37 10.31
CA THR A 262 -2.50 -2.33 9.76
C THR A 262 -3.82 -2.25 10.53
N PHE A 263 -4.47 -3.38 10.79
CA PHE A 263 -5.71 -3.42 11.55
C PHE A 263 -5.51 -3.02 13.03
N LEU A 264 -4.48 -3.58 13.67
CA LEU A 264 -4.17 -3.30 15.07
C LEU A 264 -3.90 -1.81 15.30
N ILE A 265 -3.06 -1.21 14.46
CA ILE A 265 -2.66 0.20 14.59
C ILE A 265 -3.80 1.12 14.19
N SER A 266 -4.61 0.78 13.17
CA SER A 266 -5.84 1.52 12.85
C SER A 266 -6.79 1.56 14.04
N TRP A 267 -6.99 0.42 14.72
CA TRP A 267 -7.81 0.33 15.92
C TRP A 267 -7.21 1.15 17.08
N LEU A 268 -5.89 1.03 17.31
CA LEU A 268 -5.18 1.75 18.37
C LEU A 268 -5.27 3.26 18.18
N LEU A 269 -4.98 3.75 16.97
CA LEU A 269 -5.06 5.18 16.63
C LEU A 269 -6.48 5.71 16.78
N SER A 270 -7.48 4.92 16.35
CA SER A 270 -8.89 5.26 16.52
C SER A 270 -9.33 5.37 17.98
N LYS A 271 -8.67 4.65 18.89
CA LYS A 271 -9.03 4.61 20.31
C LYS A 271 -8.26 5.65 21.13
N THR A 272 -7.06 6.01 20.71
CA THR A 272 -6.14 6.90 21.43
C THR A 272 -6.15 8.33 20.91
N LEU A 273 -5.45 8.56 19.80
CA LEU A 273 -5.16 9.89 19.25
C LEU A 273 -6.30 10.43 18.38
N LEU A 274 -6.88 9.59 17.54
CA LEU A 274 -7.85 9.96 16.51
C LEU A 274 -9.24 9.44 16.89
N LYS A 275 -9.76 9.87 18.04
CA LYS A 275 -11.10 9.52 18.52
C LYS A 275 -12.17 10.07 17.60
N GLY A 276 -13.17 9.26 17.25
CA GLY A 276 -14.30 9.66 16.44
C GLY A 276 -15.06 8.44 15.92
N GLU A 277 -16.19 8.68 15.27
CA GLU A 277 -16.98 7.63 14.63
C GLU A 277 -16.45 7.33 13.24
N THR A 278 -16.59 6.07 12.82
CA THR A 278 -16.29 5.66 11.45
C THR A 278 -17.37 6.20 10.52
N SER A 279 -16.98 6.74 9.38
CA SER A 279 -17.92 7.15 8.35
C SER A 279 -18.70 5.93 7.82
N SER A 280 -19.99 6.10 7.59
CA SER A 280 -20.79 5.06 6.93
C SER A 280 -20.41 5.03 5.45
N LEU A 281 -19.87 3.90 4.99
CA LEU A 281 -19.60 3.70 3.57
C LEU A 281 -20.93 3.34 2.89
N ILE A 282 -21.54 4.30 2.21
CA ILE A 282 -22.59 4.04 1.22
C ILE A 282 -21.85 3.78 -0.08
N LEU A 283 -21.61 2.54 -0.41
CA LEU A 283 -20.93 2.15 -1.64
C LEU A 283 -22.01 1.74 -2.66
N GLU A 284 -22.29 2.60 -3.62
CA GLU A 284 -23.00 2.20 -4.81
C GLU A 284 -22.04 1.37 -5.69
N LEU A 285 -22.39 0.12 -5.97
CA LEU A 285 -21.61 -0.73 -6.84
C LEU A 285 -21.86 -0.32 -8.30
N PRO A 286 -20.89 0.29 -8.98
CA PRO A 286 -21.06 0.69 -10.37
C PRO A 286 -21.23 -0.56 -11.25
N PRO A 287 -22.03 -0.50 -12.35
CA PRO A 287 -22.12 -1.59 -13.28
C PRO A 287 -20.76 -1.90 -13.92
N TYR A 288 -20.52 -3.17 -14.27
CA TYR A 288 -19.32 -3.55 -15.00
C TYR A 288 -19.26 -2.82 -16.35
N ARG A 289 -18.09 -2.26 -16.64
CA ARG A 289 -17.83 -1.55 -17.90
C ARG A 289 -16.74 -2.26 -18.67
N THR A 290 -16.83 -2.24 -19.98
CA THR A 290 -15.73 -2.71 -20.84
C THR A 290 -14.57 -1.72 -20.78
N PRO A 291 -13.36 -2.14 -20.33
CA PRO A 291 -12.24 -1.24 -20.18
C PRO A 291 -11.70 -0.80 -21.55
N LYS A 292 -11.40 0.48 -21.70
CA LYS A 292 -10.73 1.02 -22.90
C LYS A 292 -9.20 0.84 -22.76
N ILE A 293 -8.70 -0.35 -23.04
CA ILE A 293 -7.32 -0.80 -22.78
C ILE A 293 -6.28 0.22 -23.26
N GLY A 294 -6.37 0.73 -24.50
CA GLY A 294 -5.39 1.69 -25.03
C GLY A 294 -5.29 2.99 -24.23
N SER A 295 -6.45 3.57 -23.85
CA SER A 295 -6.49 4.80 -23.04
C SER A 295 -5.98 4.55 -21.61
N ILE A 296 -6.29 3.37 -21.04
CA ILE A 296 -5.86 2.98 -19.70
C ILE A 296 -4.35 2.83 -19.65
N VAL A 297 -3.76 2.09 -20.60
CA VAL A 297 -2.30 1.87 -20.65
C VAL A 297 -1.58 3.20 -20.81
N TYR A 298 -2.02 4.06 -21.73
CA TYR A 298 -1.41 5.38 -21.95
C TYR A 298 -1.44 6.23 -20.66
N ARG A 299 -2.61 6.39 -20.02
CA ARG A 299 -2.76 7.17 -18.80
C ARG A 299 -1.99 6.57 -17.62
N SER A 300 -1.99 5.27 -17.49
CA SER A 300 -1.28 4.60 -16.36
C SER A 300 0.23 4.75 -16.48
N ILE A 301 0.77 4.71 -17.69
CA ILE A 301 2.22 4.89 -17.90
C ILE A 301 2.61 6.36 -17.70
N ILE A 302 1.91 7.30 -18.31
CA ILE A 302 2.28 8.71 -18.26
C ILE A 302 1.89 9.34 -16.92
N ASP A 303 0.64 9.25 -16.53
CA ASP A 303 0.15 10.01 -15.37
C ASP A 303 0.52 9.36 -14.02
N ARG A 304 0.63 8.02 -13.98
CA ARG A 304 0.95 7.30 -12.74
C ARG A 304 2.42 6.88 -12.67
N THR A 305 2.92 6.13 -13.66
CA THR A 305 4.29 5.57 -13.62
C THR A 305 5.34 6.66 -13.68
N LEU A 306 5.30 7.56 -14.68
CA LEU A 306 6.30 8.62 -14.83
C LEU A 306 6.23 9.63 -13.67
N PHE A 307 5.03 9.93 -13.16
CA PHE A 307 4.88 10.84 -12.03
C PHE A 307 5.52 10.29 -10.74
N VAL A 308 5.29 9.00 -10.44
CA VAL A 308 5.89 8.33 -9.26
C VAL A 308 7.39 8.17 -9.45
N LEU A 309 7.84 7.76 -10.65
CA LEU A 309 9.26 7.63 -10.98
C LEU A 309 10.02 8.96 -10.85
N ARG A 310 9.44 10.06 -11.38
CA ARG A 310 10.04 11.41 -11.23
C ARG A 310 10.24 11.76 -9.76
N ARG A 311 9.25 11.50 -8.89
CA ARG A 311 9.38 11.73 -7.44
C ARG A 311 10.46 10.86 -6.81
N ALA A 312 10.54 9.60 -7.20
CA ALA A 312 11.57 8.68 -6.71
C ALA A 312 12.97 9.17 -7.10
N ILE A 313 13.17 9.63 -8.34
CA ILE A 313 14.47 10.17 -8.81
C ILE A 313 14.84 11.44 -8.05
N ILE A 314 13.90 12.38 -7.84
CA ILE A 314 14.16 13.64 -7.13
C ILE A 314 14.64 13.37 -5.68
N VAL A 315 14.16 12.30 -5.05
CA VAL A 315 14.58 11.94 -3.69
C VAL A 315 15.84 11.07 -3.71
N ALA A 316 15.95 10.13 -4.64
CA ALA A 316 17.07 9.19 -4.71
C ALA A 316 18.38 9.87 -5.14
N ALA A 317 18.31 10.85 -6.04
CA ALA A 317 19.48 11.54 -6.54
C ALA A 317 20.29 12.26 -5.44
N PRO A 318 19.71 13.16 -4.63
CA PRO A 318 20.43 13.78 -3.53
C PRO A 318 20.81 12.76 -2.43
N ALA A 319 19.95 11.76 -2.17
CA ALA A 319 20.27 10.71 -1.20
C ALA A 319 21.52 9.92 -1.61
N GLY A 320 21.64 9.57 -2.90
CA GLY A 320 22.83 8.89 -3.43
C GLY A 320 24.11 9.71 -3.28
N ILE A 321 24.04 11.02 -3.56
CA ILE A 321 25.17 11.94 -3.35
C ILE A 321 25.57 12.00 -1.88
N ILE A 322 24.59 12.21 -1.00
CA ILE A 322 24.86 12.33 0.46
C ILE A 322 25.45 11.02 0.99
N THR A 323 24.87 9.87 0.62
CA THR A 323 25.36 8.57 1.06
C THR A 323 26.79 8.32 0.57
N TRP A 324 27.08 8.66 -0.69
CA TRP A 324 28.43 8.51 -1.23
C TRP A 324 29.43 9.39 -0.48
N ILE A 325 29.10 10.67 -0.23
CA ILE A 325 29.97 11.59 0.53
C ILE A 325 30.22 11.04 1.93
N LEU A 326 29.17 10.63 2.65
CA LEU A 326 29.31 10.09 4.01
C LEU A 326 30.13 8.80 4.06
N ALA A 327 30.04 7.97 3.00
CA ALA A 327 30.80 6.73 2.91
C ALA A 327 32.27 6.94 2.56
N ASN A 328 32.60 7.99 1.81
CA ASN A 328 33.97 8.24 1.33
C ASN A 328 34.68 9.40 2.01
N TYR A 329 34.01 10.08 2.96
CA TYR A 329 34.65 11.08 3.82
C TYR A 329 35.12 10.41 5.11
N TYR A 330 36.45 10.31 5.27
CA TYR A 330 37.08 9.67 6.41
C TYR A 330 37.44 10.70 7.48
N THR A 331 37.05 10.41 8.72
CA THR A 331 37.44 11.18 9.89
C THR A 331 38.26 10.23 10.79
N GLY A 332 39.60 10.22 10.61
CA GLY A 332 40.48 9.21 11.20
C GLY A 332 40.48 7.91 10.40
N GLU A 333 40.39 6.75 11.07
CA GLU A 333 40.40 5.42 10.42
C GLU A 333 39.04 4.99 9.88
N LEU A 334 37.96 5.67 10.28
CA LEU A 334 36.59 5.28 9.92
C LEU A 334 35.92 6.35 9.07
N SER A 335 35.04 5.92 8.14
CA SER A 335 34.18 6.84 7.41
C SER A 335 33.12 7.45 8.32
N VAL A 336 32.59 8.64 7.96
CA VAL A 336 31.51 9.28 8.71
C VAL A 336 30.26 8.37 8.77
N LEU A 337 30.02 7.62 7.72
CA LEU A 337 28.93 6.63 7.70
C LEU A 337 29.15 5.55 8.77
N ALA A 338 30.39 5.05 8.91
CA ALA A 338 30.72 4.06 9.92
C ALA A 338 30.61 4.62 11.36
N HIS A 339 30.91 5.90 11.58
CA HIS A 339 30.66 6.54 12.87
C HIS A 339 29.19 6.63 13.22
N ILE A 340 28.34 6.98 12.24
CA ILE A 340 26.88 7.01 12.42
C ILE A 340 26.35 5.59 12.69
N ALA A 341 26.83 4.60 11.95
CA ALA A 341 26.46 3.20 12.13
C ALA A 341 26.84 2.72 13.55
N ASN A 342 28.05 2.98 14.01
CA ASN A 342 28.50 2.63 15.36
C ASN A 342 27.70 3.34 16.47
N PHE A 343 27.27 4.58 16.23
CA PHE A 343 26.41 5.30 17.19
C PHE A 343 25.00 4.64 17.25
N LEU A 344 24.47 4.16 16.13
CA LEU A 344 23.16 3.48 16.08
C LEU A 344 23.22 2.02 16.50
N GLN A 345 24.42 1.40 16.54
CA GLN A 345 24.61 -0.01 16.83
C GLN A 345 23.93 -0.49 18.13
N PRO A 346 24.02 0.21 19.29
CA PRO A 346 23.36 -0.25 20.52
C PRO A 346 21.83 -0.32 20.39
N PHE A 347 21.23 0.54 19.57
CA PHE A 347 19.80 0.47 19.27
C PHE A 347 19.49 -0.63 18.24
N ALA A 348 20.32 -0.79 17.23
CA ALA A 348 20.15 -1.79 16.19
C ALA A 348 20.26 -3.22 16.75
N GLN A 349 21.19 -3.45 17.68
CA GLN A 349 21.38 -4.74 18.34
C GLN A 349 20.14 -5.21 19.13
N ILE A 350 19.33 -4.31 19.69
CA ILE A 350 18.05 -4.67 20.36
C ILE A 350 17.11 -5.35 19.37
N PHE A 351 17.18 -4.99 18.10
CA PHE A 351 16.37 -5.57 17.01
C PHE A 351 17.09 -6.69 16.24
N GLY A 352 18.30 -7.10 16.67
CA GLY A 352 19.11 -8.11 15.99
C GLY A 352 19.70 -7.63 14.67
N LEU A 353 19.89 -6.32 14.50
CA LEU A 353 20.47 -5.69 13.33
C LEU A 353 21.88 -5.17 13.66
N ASP A 354 22.77 -5.19 12.67
CA ASP A 354 24.04 -4.50 12.74
C ASP A 354 23.83 -3.00 12.41
N GLY A 355 24.55 -2.14 13.08
CA GLY A 355 24.46 -0.69 12.94
C GLY A 355 25.05 -0.13 11.64
#